data_cb56c6111564cfdeabbe61cae91ac039
#
_entry.id   cb56c6111564cfdeabbe61cae91ac039
#
_cell.length_a   1.000
_cell.length_b   1.000
_cell.length_c   1.000
_cell.angle_alpha   90.00
_cell.angle_beta   90.00
_cell.angle_gamma   90.00
#
_symmetry.space_group_name_H-M   'P 1'
#
loop_
_entity.id
_entity.type
_entity.pdbx_description
1 polymer ?
#
loop_
_entity_poly.entity_id
_entity_poly.type
_entity_poly.pdbx_seq_one_letter_code
_entity_poly.pdbx_strand_id
1 'polypeptide(L)'
;MMHGAAARAAIISQLALLAAGCAPVQNSVPDTTASSTTGAMAVSAAQRAAGWRPLFDGTSTSAWRGYKSQTFPAGWKIVDGVLTKNGAVEDIQSRDQFGNFQLAFDWKLSPGGNAGIFYRGTEEYDHIYWSAPEYQLLDDAGHPDGKSRLTSAGADYGLYPSPAGVVKPADQWNSTLIVVNGNTVQHWLNGQKLLEYEIGSPDWEAKVKASKFVAYPNYGRAKQGYIAIQGDHDGALSIRNVRIREIK
;
A
#
# COMPACT_ATOMS: atom_id res chain seq x y z
N MET A 1 18.64 79.68 -28.03
CA MET A 1 17.18 79.48 -28.03
C MET A 1 16.89 78.14 -27.38
N MET A 2 16.28 78.14 -26.22
CA MET A 2 16.07 77.04 -25.31
C MET A 2 14.78 76.30 -25.69
N HIS A 3 14.82 74.98 -25.78
CA HIS A 3 13.61 74.16 -25.79
C HIS A 3 13.68 73.18 -24.64
N GLY A 4 12.78 73.38 -23.69
CA GLY A 4 12.60 72.51 -22.54
C GLY A 4 11.80 71.27 -22.92
N ALA A 5 12.28 70.08 -22.51
CA ALA A 5 11.53 68.82 -22.61
C ALA A 5 10.86 68.51 -21.27
N ALA A 6 9.54 68.43 -21.29
CA ALA A 6 8.73 68.01 -20.12
C ALA A 6 8.72 66.50 -19.95
N ALA A 7 9.13 66.01 -18.77
CA ALA A 7 9.04 64.61 -18.37
C ALA A 7 7.59 64.30 -17.95
N ARG A 8 7.01 63.26 -18.55
CA ARG A 8 5.75 62.65 -18.10
C ARG A 8 6.06 61.45 -17.20
N ALA A 9 5.64 61.52 -15.96
CA ALA A 9 5.67 60.41 -15.03
C ALA A 9 4.54 59.42 -15.36
N ALA A 10 4.88 58.18 -15.61
CA ALA A 10 3.92 57.09 -15.75
C ALA A 10 3.72 56.40 -14.39
N ILE A 11 2.49 56.44 -13.89
CA ILE A 11 2.07 55.72 -12.70
C ILE A 11 1.77 54.27 -13.12
N ILE A 12 2.59 53.31 -12.67
CA ILE A 12 2.33 51.89 -12.84
C ILE A 12 1.56 51.42 -11.62
N SER A 13 0.26 51.14 -11.80
CA SER A 13 -0.57 50.47 -10.81
C SER A 13 -0.21 48.97 -10.80
N GLN A 14 0.38 48.49 -9.72
CA GLN A 14 0.57 47.07 -9.50
C GLN A 14 -0.73 46.45 -9.02
N LEU A 15 -1.34 45.63 -9.86
CA LEU A 15 -2.44 44.73 -9.50
C LEU A 15 -1.85 43.49 -8.85
N ALA A 16 -1.99 43.34 -7.53
CA ALA A 16 -1.61 42.12 -6.82
C ALA A 16 -2.64 41.03 -7.11
N LEU A 17 -2.29 40.06 -7.94
CA LEU A 17 -3.04 38.82 -8.08
C LEU A 17 -2.78 37.95 -6.83
N LEU A 18 -3.78 37.82 -5.98
CA LEU A 18 -3.83 36.77 -4.95
C LEU A 18 -4.04 35.42 -5.64
N ALA A 19 -2.98 34.69 -5.90
CA ALA A 19 -3.04 33.30 -6.26
C ALA A 19 -3.37 32.49 -4.99
N ALA A 20 -4.60 31.98 -4.89
CA ALA A 20 -4.96 30.96 -3.91
C ALA A 20 -4.19 29.68 -4.26
N GLY A 21 -3.04 29.49 -3.63
CA GLY A 21 -2.25 28.28 -3.78
C GLY A 21 -2.95 27.13 -3.09
N CYS A 22 -3.48 26.19 -3.87
CA CYS A 22 -3.74 24.83 -3.37
C CYS A 22 -2.41 24.26 -2.90
N ALA A 23 -2.23 24.14 -1.59
CA ALA A 23 -1.07 23.45 -1.02
C ALA A 23 -1.12 21.99 -1.47
N PRO A 24 -0.03 21.44 -2.05
CA PRO A 24 0.02 20.01 -2.35
C PRO A 24 -0.09 19.24 -1.04
N VAL A 25 -0.98 18.23 -1.01
CA VAL A 25 -1.01 17.26 0.07
C VAL A 25 0.36 16.58 0.09
N GLN A 26 1.20 16.98 1.01
CA GLN A 26 2.47 16.34 1.23
C GLN A 26 2.19 14.92 1.73
N ASN A 27 2.32 13.92 0.85
CA ASN A 27 2.43 12.51 1.22
C ASN A 27 3.80 12.29 1.88
N SER A 28 3.97 12.84 3.09
CA SER A 28 5.16 12.53 3.88
C SER A 28 5.10 11.05 4.23
N VAL A 29 6.02 10.28 3.68
CA VAL A 29 6.32 8.93 4.17
C VAL A 29 6.60 9.10 5.66
N PRO A 30 5.92 8.35 6.56
CA PRO A 30 6.27 8.42 7.98
C PRO A 30 7.74 8.07 8.12
N ASP A 31 8.49 8.93 8.84
CA ASP A 31 9.91 8.77 9.09
C ASP A 31 10.20 7.36 9.62
N THR A 32 10.75 6.52 8.76
CA THR A 32 11.11 5.13 9.05
C THR A 32 12.58 5.06 9.44
N THR A 33 13.04 5.93 10.34
CA THR A 33 14.31 5.66 11.02
C THR A 33 14.14 4.33 11.78
N ALA A 34 14.58 3.26 11.11
CA ALA A 34 14.50 1.90 11.62
C ALA A 34 15.35 1.77 12.88
N SER A 35 14.72 1.95 14.03
CA SER A 35 15.25 1.43 15.27
C SER A 35 15.20 -0.10 15.18
N SER A 36 16.31 -0.76 15.43
CA SER A 36 16.51 -2.22 15.39
C SER A 36 15.78 -2.98 16.52
N THR A 37 14.64 -2.46 16.98
CA THR A 37 13.80 -3.15 17.96
C THR A 37 13.06 -4.32 17.30
N THR A 38 13.21 -5.49 17.87
CA THR A 38 12.64 -6.76 17.37
C THR A 38 11.10 -6.82 17.42
N GLY A 39 10.44 -5.96 18.16
CA GLY A 39 8.99 -5.95 18.36
C GLY A 39 8.22 -4.93 17.50
N ALA A 40 6.89 -5.02 17.52
CA ALA A 40 6.01 -4.03 16.91
C ALA A 40 6.10 -2.69 17.65
N MET A 41 6.11 -1.58 16.89
CA MET A 41 6.08 -0.24 17.48
C MET A 41 4.65 0.27 17.57
N ALA A 42 4.27 0.81 18.71
CA ALA A 42 2.99 1.46 18.89
C ALA A 42 2.88 2.71 17.98
N VAL A 43 1.67 2.97 17.48
CA VAL A 43 1.38 4.24 16.78
C VAL A 43 1.67 5.42 17.72
N SER A 44 2.56 6.33 17.35
CA SER A 44 2.97 7.46 18.16
C SER A 44 1.83 8.45 18.41
N ALA A 45 1.95 9.33 19.41
CA ALA A 45 0.96 10.38 19.66
C ALA A 45 0.78 11.30 18.43
N ALA A 46 1.87 11.67 17.74
CA ALA A 46 1.83 12.48 16.52
C ALA A 46 1.13 11.73 15.37
N GLN A 47 1.39 10.44 15.20
CA GLN A 47 0.71 9.61 14.20
C GLN A 47 -0.79 9.51 14.51
N ARG A 48 -1.19 9.29 15.78
CA ARG A 48 -2.62 9.29 16.17
C ARG A 48 -3.28 10.64 15.89
N ALA A 49 -2.63 11.76 16.20
CA ALA A 49 -3.13 13.10 15.89
C ALA A 49 -3.28 13.32 14.38
N ALA A 50 -2.45 12.68 13.56
CA ALA A 50 -2.55 12.66 12.09
C ALA A 50 -3.56 11.64 11.55
N GLY A 51 -4.34 10.96 12.42
CA GLY A 51 -5.41 10.02 12.04
C GLY A 51 -4.98 8.57 11.83
N TRP A 52 -3.72 8.21 12.14
CA TRP A 52 -3.26 6.82 12.08
C TRP A 52 -3.81 6.01 13.25
N ARG A 53 -4.30 4.81 12.96
CA ARG A 53 -4.68 3.81 13.97
C ARG A 53 -4.03 2.45 13.66
N PRO A 54 -3.73 1.62 14.67
CA PRO A 54 -3.21 0.30 14.41
C PRO A 54 -4.31 -0.60 13.82
N LEU A 55 -3.94 -1.43 12.85
CA LEU A 55 -4.68 -2.63 12.46
C LEU A 55 -4.06 -3.88 13.11
N PHE A 56 -2.77 -3.81 13.47
CA PHE A 56 -2.10 -4.80 14.31
C PHE A 56 -1.11 -4.08 15.20
N ASP A 57 -1.26 -4.25 16.51
CA ASP A 57 -0.52 -3.56 17.55
C ASP A 57 0.59 -4.42 18.20
N GLY A 58 0.80 -5.64 17.67
CA GLY A 58 1.75 -6.61 18.22
C GLY A 58 1.17 -7.51 19.31
N THR A 59 -0.07 -7.30 19.75
CA THR A 59 -0.66 -8.04 20.90
C THR A 59 -1.96 -8.74 20.55
N SER A 60 -2.76 -8.20 19.62
CA SER A 60 -4.10 -8.68 19.32
C SER A 60 -4.36 -8.85 17.83
N THR A 61 -5.03 -9.94 17.49
CA THR A 61 -5.57 -10.20 16.15
C THR A 61 -7.04 -9.81 16.01
N SER A 62 -7.61 -9.08 16.98
CA SER A 62 -9.05 -8.77 17.04
C SER A 62 -9.57 -7.96 15.83
N ALA A 63 -8.69 -7.20 15.15
CA ALA A 63 -9.04 -6.49 13.91
C ALA A 63 -9.09 -7.40 12.67
N TRP A 64 -8.72 -8.67 12.80
CA TRP A 64 -8.58 -9.63 11.71
C TRP A 64 -9.46 -10.86 11.87
N ARG A 65 -9.74 -11.53 10.79
CA ARG A 65 -10.42 -12.83 10.70
C ARG A 65 -9.95 -13.59 9.47
N GLY A 66 -10.26 -14.85 9.36
CA GLY A 66 -10.03 -15.61 8.13
C GLY A 66 -10.89 -15.09 6.97
N TYR A 67 -10.44 -15.30 5.75
CA TYR A 67 -11.24 -15.02 4.57
C TYR A 67 -12.51 -15.87 4.59
N LYS A 68 -13.68 -15.24 4.36
CA LYS A 68 -15.00 -15.89 4.46
C LYS A 68 -15.26 -16.61 5.80
N SER A 69 -14.53 -16.26 6.86
CA SER A 69 -14.65 -16.87 8.20
C SER A 69 -14.85 -15.78 9.26
N GLN A 70 -15.48 -16.13 10.39
CA GLN A 70 -15.59 -15.24 11.54
C GLN A 70 -14.47 -15.43 12.54
N THR A 71 -13.73 -16.54 12.44
CA THR A 71 -12.62 -16.89 13.32
C THR A 71 -11.28 -16.49 12.73
N PHE A 72 -10.29 -16.28 13.59
CA PHE A 72 -8.91 -16.04 13.16
C PHE A 72 -8.21 -17.39 12.98
N PRO A 73 -7.52 -17.65 11.83
CA PRO A 73 -6.95 -18.95 11.52
C PRO A 73 -5.79 -19.31 12.46
N ALA A 74 -5.76 -20.56 12.90
CA ALA A 74 -4.76 -21.06 13.86
C ALA A 74 -3.33 -21.14 13.29
N GLY A 75 -3.16 -21.08 11.96
CA GLY A 75 -1.85 -21.07 11.31
C GLY A 75 -1.04 -19.79 11.51
N TRP A 76 -1.71 -18.68 11.81
CA TRP A 76 -1.08 -17.41 12.13
C TRP A 76 -0.77 -17.33 13.64
N LYS A 77 0.38 -16.80 13.99
CA LYS A 77 0.86 -16.66 15.37
C LYS A 77 1.35 -15.24 15.64
N ILE A 78 1.28 -14.80 16.88
CA ILE A 78 2.00 -13.60 17.35
C ILE A 78 3.23 -14.12 18.10
N VAL A 79 4.42 -13.74 17.61
CA VAL A 79 5.70 -14.05 18.24
C VAL A 79 6.47 -12.76 18.44
N ASP A 80 6.78 -12.41 19.67
CA ASP A 80 7.52 -11.18 20.03
C ASP A 80 6.93 -9.90 19.40
N GLY A 81 5.60 -9.78 19.39
CA GLY A 81 4.92 -8.63 18.82
C GLY A 81 4.84 -8.61 17.28
N VAL A 82 5.21 -9.70 16.63
CA VAL A 82 5.19 -9.87 15.17
C VAL A 82 4.13 -10.91 14.79
N LEU A 83 3.27 -10.57 13.82
CA LEU A 83 2.35 -11.51 13.21
C LEU A 83 3.10 -12.37 12.20
N THR A 84 3.09 -13.69 12.39
CA THR A 84 3.88 -14.62 11.59
C THR A 84 3.04 -15.80 11.11
N LYS A 85 3.40 -16.31 9.95
CA LYS A 85 3.04 -17.65 9.47
C LYS A 85 4.28 -18.40 9.03
N ASN A 86 4.22 -19.73 9.00
CA ASN A 86 5.26 -20.59 8.44
C ASN A 86 4.59 -21.75 7.68
N GLY A 87 4.83 -21.83 6.38
CA GLY A 87 4.09 -22.69 5.47
C GLY A 87 2.76 -22.08 5.01
N ALA A 88 2.02 -22.80 4.16
CA ALA A 88 0.72 -22.39 3.66
C ALA A 88 -0.33 -22.44 4.77
N VAL A 89 -1.09 -21.35 4.92
CA VAL A 89 -2.19 -21.20 5.86
C VAL A 89 -3.34 -20.43 5.18
N GLU A 90 -4.49 -20.33 5.83
CA GLU A 90 -5.60 -19.54 5.32
C GLU A 90 -5.28 -18.04 5.27
N ASP A 91 -5.79 -17.35 4.25
CA ASP A 91 -5.73 -15.88 4.16
C ASP A 91 -6.46 -15.23 5.33
N ILE A 92 -5.95 -14.10 5.78
CA ILE A 92 -6.65 -13.26 6.77
C ILE A 92 -7.08 -11.94 6.15
N GLN A 93 -8.19 -11.40 6.64
CA GLN A 93 -8.69 -10.09 6.23
C GLN A 93 -9.11 -9.24 7.43
N SER A 94 -9.10 -7.93 7.23
CA SER A 94 -9.61 -6.98 8.22
C SER A 94 -11.10 -7.24 8.51
N ARG A 95 -11.57 -6.91 9.72
CA ARG A 95 -13.01 -6.91 10.02
C ARG A 95 -13.70 -5.69 9.46
N ASP A 96 -13.00 -4.55 9.47
CA ASP A 96 -13.46 -3.31 8.86
C ASP A 96 -13.18 -3.29 7.37
N GLN A 97 -14.00 -2.55 6.63
CA GLN A 97 -13.81 -2.25 5.21
C GLN A 97 -13.32 -0.82 5.04
N PHE A 98 -12.47 -0.60 4.03
CA PHE A 98 -11.83 0.68 3.75
C PHE A 98 -12.03 1.10 2.30
N GLY A 99 -12.33 2.39 2.09
CA GLY A 99 -12.45 2.99 0.76
C GLY A 99 -11.18 3.77 0.39
N ASN A 100 -11.03 4.97 0.95
CA ASN A 100 -9.85 5.81 0.76
C ASN A 100 -8.96 5.73 2.00
N PHE A 101 -7.69 5.36 1.84
CA PHE A 101 -6.80 5.14 2.97
C PHE A 101 -5.33 5.21 2.60
N GLN A 102 -4.51 5.31 3.64
CA GLN A 102 -3.10 4.96 3.62
C GLN A 102 -2.90 3.76 4.55
N LEU A 103 -2.27 2.71 4.06
CA LEU A 103 -1.90 1.51 4.80
C LEU A 103 -0.38 1.41 4.86
N ALA A 104 0.19 1.40 6.05
CA ALA A 104 1.62 1.24 6.24
C ALA A 104 1.92 0.03 7.12
N PHE A 105 2.97 -0.72 6.77
CA PHE A 105 3.40 -1.91 7.50
C PHE A 105 4.84 -2.26 7.17
N ASP A 106 5.47 -3.06 8.04
CA ASP A 106 6.77 -3.67 7.78
C ASP A 106 6.58 -5.18 7.60
N TRP A 107 7.39 -5.76 6.69
CA TRP A 107 7.33 -7.18 6.37
C TRP A 107 8.70 -7.76 6.06
N LYS A 108 8.84 -9.06 6.26
CA LYS A 108 9.96 -9.86 5.77
C LYS A 108 9.49 -11.25 5.40
N LEU A 109 10.16 -11.85 4.43
CA LEU A 109 9.93 -13.21 3.96
C LEU A 109 11.17 -14.05 4.17
N SER A 110 10.98 -15.37 4.31
CA SER A 110 12.06 -16.34 4.18
C SER A 110 12.58 -16.39 2.73
N PRO A 111 13.78 -16.99 2.48
CA PRO A 111 14.25 -17.21 1.12
C PRO A 111 13.22 -17.93 0.24
N GLY A 112 12.99 -17.41 -0.97
CA GLY A 112 11.98 -17.87 -1.91
C GLY A 112 10.54 -17.59 -1.49
N GLY A 113 10.32 -16.78 -0.47
CA GLY A 113 8.98 -16.46 0.06
C GLY A 113 8.14 -15.61 -0.90
N ASN A 114 6.82 -15.86 -0.85
CA ASN A 114 5.79 -15.18 -1.62
C ASN A 114 4.57 -14.92 -0.72
N ALA A 115 3.97 -13.74 -0.84
CA ALA A 115 2.71 -13.35 -0.22
C ALA A 115 2.16 -12.10 -0.92
N GLY A 116 0.95 -11.67 -0.55
CA GLY A 116 0.31 -10.47 -1.09
C GLY A 116 -0.47 -9.69 -0.03
N ILE A 117 -0.64 -8.40 -0.28
CA ILE A 117 -1.59 -7.54 0.44
C ILE A 117 -2.66 -7.12 -0.54
N PHE A 118 -3.89 -7.52 -0.25
CA PHE A 118 -5.06 -7.16 -1.06
C PHE A 118 -5.78 -5.98 -0.45
N TYR A 119 -6.36 -5.13 -1.28
CA TYR A 119 -7.13 -3.97 -0.84
C TYR A 119 -8.42 -3.80 -1.62
N ARG A 120 -9.45 -3.30 -0.93
CA ARG A 120 -10.83 -3.24 -1.40
C ARG A 120 -11.37 -4.60 -1.86
N GLY A 121 -10.90 -5.70 -1.21
CA GLY A 121 -11.36 -7.05 -1.50
C GLY A 121 -12.79 -7.28 -1.06
N THR A 122 -13.48 -8.20 -1.76
CA THR A 122 -14.84 -8.65 -1.41
C THR A 122 -14.84 -10.16 -1.16
N GLU A 123 -15.88 -10.66 -0.52
CA GLU A 123 -16.07 -12.10 -0.29
C GLU A 123 -16.91 -12.77 -1.39
N GLU A 124 -16.98 -12.17 -2.57
CA GLU A 124 -17.78 -12.68 -3.68
C GLU A 124 -17.25 -14.00 -4.24
N TYR A 125 -15.92 -14.10 -4.43
CA TYR A 125 -15.25 -15.26 -5.02
C TYR A 125 -14.64 -16.17 -3.96
N ASP A 126 -14.17 -17.35 -4.35
CA ASP A 126 -13.53 -18.33 -3.43
C ASP A 126 -12.19 -17.84 -2.90
N HIS A 127 -11.52 -16.94 -3.63
CA HIS A 127 -10.28 -16.29 -3.20
C HIS A 127 -10.39 -14.77 -3.33
N ILE A 128 -9.78 -14.05 -2.39
CA ILE A 128 -9.85 -12.59 -2.37
C ILE A 128 -9.14 -11.95 -3.57
N TYR A 129 -8.07 -12.56 -4.06
CA TYR A 129 -7.30 -12.08 -5.23
C TYR A 129 -8.08 -12.13 -6.56
N TRP A 130 -9.27 -12.70 -6.58
CA TRP A 130 -10.17 -12.62 -7.73
C TRP A 130 -11.09 -11.39 -7.70
N SER A 131 -11.14 -10.69 -6.57
CA SER A 131 -11.90 -9.45 -6.43
C SER A 131 -11.05 -8.21 -6.24
N ALA A 132 -9.80 -8.35 -5.78
CA ALA A 132 -8.97 -7.28 -5.26
C ALA A 132 -7.62 -7.13 -5.98
N PRO A 133 -7.16 -5.91 -6.26
CA PRO A 133 -5.77 -5.64 -6.61
C PRO A 133 -4.83 -6.09 -5.49
N GLU A 134 -3.62 -6.50 -5.88
CA GLU A 134 -2.62 -7.07 -5.00
C GLU A 134 -1.33 -6.27 -5.01
N TYR A 135 -0.88 -5.83 -3.83
CA TYR A 135 0.49 -5.40 -3.60
C TYR A 135 1.36 -6.64 -3.32
N GLN A 136 2.25 -6.97 -4.25
CA GLN A 136 3.09 -8.17 -4.16
C GLN A 136 4.16 -8.06 -3.08
N LEU A 137 4.26 -9.08 -2.22
CA LEU A 137 5.36 -9.31 -1.29
C LEU A 137 6.18 -10.50 -1.80
N LEU A 138 7.44 -10.28 -2.18
CA LEU A 138 8.25 -11.32 -2.83
C LEU A 138 9.72 -11.22 -2.43
N ASP A 139 10.36 -12.36 -2.28
CA ASP A 139 11.82 -12.46 -2.41
C ASP A 139 12.19 -12.51 -3.90
N ASP A 140 12.43 -11.35 -4.49
CA ASP A 140 12.70 -11.23 -5.93
C ASP A 140 13.91 -12.07 -6.40
N ALA A 141 14.85 -12.34 -5.51
CA ALA A 141 16.07 -13.09 -5.84
C ALA A 141 15.84 -14.62 -5.80
N GLY A 142 15.02 -15.08 -4.86
CA GLY A 142 14.80 -16.51 -4.59
C GLY A 142 13.57 -17.11 -5.23
N HIS A 143 12.55 -16.30 -5.58
CA HIS A 143 11.29 -16.79 -6.13
C HIS A 143 11.23 -16.66 -7.65
N PRO A 144 10.64 -17.66 -8.39
CA PRO A 144 10.51 -17.60 -9.86
C PRO A 144 9.82 -16.34 -10.40
N ASP A 145 8.82 -15.81 -9.69
CA ASP A 145 8.07 -14.60 -10.06
C ASP A 145 8.93 -13.34 -10.08
N GLY A 146 10.04 -13.31 -9.34
CA GLY A 146 10.98 -12.18 -9.35
C GLY A 146 11.69 -11.96 -10.69
N LYS A 147 11.60 -12.91 -11.63
CA LYS A 147 12.10 -12.76 -13.01
C LYS A 147 11.28 -11.78 -13.85
N SER A 148 10.05 -11.51 -13.45
CA SER A 148 9.15 -10.56 -14.12
C SER A 148 8.89 -9.35 -13.23
N ARG A 149 9.04 -8.14 -13.78
CA ARG A 149 8.69 -6.91 -13.06
C ARG A 149 7.18 -6.79 -12.75
N LEU A 150 6.34 -7.48 -13.50
CA LEU A 150 4.88 -7.52 -13.27
C LEU A 150 4.47 -8.36 -12.05
N THR A 151 5.37 -9.21 -11.57
CA THR A 151 5.09 -10.13 -10.46
C THR A 151 6.11 -10.01 -9.32
N SER A 152 7.02 -9.02 -9.38
CA SER A 152 8.03 -8.78 -8.36
C SER A 152 7.50 -7.92 -7.20
N ALA A 153 8.27 -7.85 -6.13
CA ALA A 153 7.90 -7.10 -4.92
C ALA A 153 7.45 -5.66 -5.23
N GLY A 154 6.30 -5.28 -4.68
CA GLY A 154 5.71 -3.95 -4.86
C GLY A 154 4.94 -3.74 -6.16
N ALA A 155 4.92 -4.70 -7.08
CA ALA A 155 4.04 -4.65 -8.26
C ALA A 155 2.55 -4.62 -7.85
N ASP A 156 1.68 -4.04 -8.69
CA ASP A 156 0.28 -4.44 -8.75
C ASP A 156 0.26 -5.71 -9.60
N TYR A 157 0.15 -6.85 -8.91
CA TYR A 157 0.47 -8.18 -9.44
C TYR A 157 -0.19 -8.45 -10.79
N GLY A 158 0.64 -8.69 -11.79
CA GLY A 158 0.20 -9.01 -13.14
C GLY A 158 -0.33 -7.83 -13.96
N LEU A 159 -0.41 -6.60 -13.41
CA LEU A 159 -0.95 -5.42 -14.10
C LEU A 159 0.09 -4.29 -14.23
N TYR A 160 0.73 -3.86 -13.14
CA TYR A 160 1.71 -2.76 -13.17
C TYR A 160 3.06 -3.20 -12.60
N PRO A 161 4.14 -3.01 -13.37
CA PRO A 161 5.45 -3.49 -12.96
C PRO A 161 6.06 -2.63 -11.84
N SER A 162 6.80 -3.27 -10.93
CA SER A 162 7.65 -2.61 -9.96
C SER A 162 9.08 -2.42 -10.50
N PRO A 163 9.78 -1.31 -10.17
CA PRO A 163 11.20 -1.17 -10.50
C PRO A 163 12.07 -2.19 -9.77
N ALA A 164 13.24 -2.50 -10.34
CA ALA A 164 14.20 -3.42 -9.73
C ALA A 164 14.99 -2.76 -8.60
N GLY A 165 15.51 -3.58 -7.67
CA GLY A 165 16.55 -3.15 -6.70
C GLY A 165 16.03 -2.36 -5.50
N VAL A 166 14.72 -2.31 -5.26
CA VAL A 166 14.14 -1.58 -4.13
C VAL A 166 13.85 -2.50 -2.94
N VAL A 167 13.46 -3.75 -3.21
CA VAL A 167 13.23 -4.76 -2.17
C VAL A 167 14.56 -5.18 -1.55
N LYS A 168 14.57 -5.30 -0.22
CA LYS A 168 15.71 -5.87 0.52
C LYS A 168 15.71 -7.39 0.42
N PRO A 169 16.86 -8.05 0.54
CA PRO A 169 16.96 -9.50 0.55
C PRO A 169 16.04 -10.18 1.57
N ALA A 170 15.79 -11.48 1.34
CA ALA A 170 15.09 -12.32 2.30
C ALA A 170 15.65 -12.17 3.72
N ASP A 171 14.80 -12.40 4.72
CA ASP A 171 15.06 -12.23 6.16
C ASP A 171 15.35 -10.78 6.61
N GLN A 172 15.28 -9.79 5.72
CA GLN A 172 15.39 -8.38 6.05
C GLN A 172 14.03 -7.69 6.05
N TRP A 173 13.85 -6.74 6.98
CA TRP A 173 12.63 -5.95 7.07
C TRP A 173 12.53 -4.92 5.94
N ASN A 174 11.42 -4.99 5.21
CA ASN A 174 10.97 -4.00 4.24
C ASN A 174 9.84 -3.16 4.85
N SER A 175 9.73 -1.91 4.46
CA SER A 175 8.63 -1.01 4.84
C SER A 175 7.80 -0.64 3.63
N THR A 176 6.48 -0.83 3.72
CA THR A 176 5.53 -0.55 2.65
C THR A 176 4.57 0.56 3.05
N LEU A 177 4.18 1.39 2.06
CA LEU A 177 3.02 2.26 2.13
C LEU A 177 2.17 2.06 0.87
N ILE A 178 0.89 1.77 1.06
CA ILE A 178 -0.14 1.74 0.01
C ILE A 178 -1.04 2.94 0.22
N VAL A 179 -1.26 3.75 -0.82
CA VAL A 179 -2.18 4.89 -0.80
C VAL A 179 -3.30 4.60 -1.79
N VAL A 180 -4.54 4.65 -1.32
CA VAL A 180 -5.73 4.53 -2.16
C VAL A 180 -6.59 5.77 -1.92
N ASN A 181 -6.76 6.60 -2.95
CA ASN A 181 -7.56 7.83 -2.88
C ASN A 181 -8.42 7.98 -4.14
N GLY A 182 -9.73 7.85 -3.99
CA GLY A 182 -10.62 7.71 -5.13
C GLY A 182 -10.28 6.46 -5.93
N ASN A 183 -9.92 6.63 -7.18
CA ASN A 183 -9.45 5.56 -8.06
C ASN A 183 -7.91 5.49 -8.15
N THR A 184 -7.21 6.50 -7.65
CA THR A 184 -5.74 6.56 -7.70
C THR A 184 -5.14 5.65 -6.62
N VAL A 185 -4.21 4.81 -7.02
CA VAL A 185 -3.45 3.91 -6.14
C VAL A 185 -1.96 4.19 -6.30
N GLN A 186 -1.25 4.23 -5.19
CA GLN A 186 0.21 4.33 -5.16
C GLN A 186 0.78 3.18 -4.35
N HIS A 187 1.84 2.56 -4.85
CA HIS A 187 2.66 1.60 -4.12
C HIS A 187 4.02 2.22 -3.80
N TRP A 188 4.43 2.10 -2.55
CA TRP A 188 5.71 2.56 -2.02
C TRP A 188 6.42 1.43 -1.31
N LEU A 189 7.73 1.34 -1.47
CA LEU A 189 8.58 0.35 -0.81
C LEU A 189 9.87 1.03 -0.34
N ASN A 190 10.25 0.83 0.92
CA ASN A 190 11.46 1.36 1.53
C ASN A 190 11.67 2.88 1.29
N GLY A 191 10.57 3.65 1.33
CA GLY A 191 10.59 5.10 1.13
C GLY A 191 10.55 5.56 -0.33
N GLN A 192 10.60 4.65 -1.30
CA GLN A 192 10.51 4.96 -2.73
C GLN A 192 9.12 4.69 -3.29
N LYS A 193 8.53 5.64 -4.03
CA LYS A 193 7.33 5.40 -4.83
C LYS A 193 7.70 4.51 -6.02
N LEU A 194 7.04 3.34 -6.11
CA LEU A 194 7.31 2.35 -7.14
C LEU A 194 6.45 2.58 -8.38
N LEU A 195 5.16 2.81 -8.14
CA LEU A 195 4.17 2.95 -9.20
C LEU A 195 2.96 3.76 -8.71
N GLU A 196 2.21 4.26 -9.68
CA GLU A 196 0.91 4.91 -9.49
C GLU A 196 0.03 4.54 -10.68
N TYR A 197 -1.24 4.24 -10.41
CA TYR A 197 -2.22 3.93 -11.44
C TYR A 197 -3.62 4.35 -11.02
N GLU A 198 -4.53 4.34 -11.96
CA GLU A 198 -5.94 4.69 -11.76
C GLU A 198 -6.83 3.49 -12.10
N ILE A 199 -7.50 2.92 -11.08
CA ILE A 199 -8.47 1.83 -11.24
C ILE A 199 -9.63 2.31 -12.12
N GLY A 200 -9.95 1.53 -13.16
CA GLY A 200 -11.02 1.85 -14.10
C GLY A 200 -10.63 2.84 -15.18
N SER A 201 -9.37 3.29 -15.27
CA SER A 201 -8.86 4.03 -16.43
C SER A 201 -8.82 3.13 -17.68
N PRO A 202 -8.81 3.71 -18.89
CA PRO A 202 -8.67 2.91 -20.12
C PRO A 202 -7.41 2.02 -20.11
N ASP A 203 -6.30 2.49 -19.56
CA ASP A 203 -5.06 1.72 -19.43
C ASP A 203 -5.24 0.53 -18.49
N TRP A 204 -5.85 0.77 -17.29
CA TRP A 204 -6.12 -0.29 -16.33
C TRP A 204 -7.07 -1.36 -16.90
N GLU A 205 -8.16 -0.94 -17.59
CA GLU A 205 -9.10 -1.85 -18.23
C GLU A 205 -8.42 -2.71 -19.31
N ALA A 206 -7.53 -2.12 -20.12
CA ALA A 206 -6.78 -2.86 -21.12
C ALA A 206 -5.86 -3.91 -20.49
N LYS A 207 -5.19 -3.58 -19.35
CA LYS A 207 -4.33 -4.51 -18.63
C LYS A 207 -5.13 -5.65 -18.00
N VAL A 208 -6.26 -5.36 -17.33
CA VAL A 208 -7.16 -6.39 -16.78
C VAL A 208 -7.63 -7.33 -17.89
N LYS A 209 -8.07 -6.79 -19.03
CA LYS A 209 -8.50 -7.59 -20.19
C LYS A 209 -7.39 -8.51 -20.73
N ALA A 210 -6.15 -8.07 -20.67
CA ALA A 210 -4.98 -8.83 -21.14
C ALA A 210 -4.43 -9.81 -20.09
N SER A 211 -4.96 -9.83 -18.88
CA SER A 211 -4.50 -10.62 -17.73
C SER A 211 -5.43 -11.79 -17.40
N LYS A 212 -5.01 -12.61 -16.43
CA LYS A 212 -5.86 -13.68 -15.85
C LYS A 212 -7.14 -13.13 -15.20
N PHE A 213 -7.16 -11.86 -14.82
CA PHE A 213 -8.28 -11.23 -14.11
C PHE A 213 -9.48 -10.94 -15.01
N VAL A 214 -9.34 -11.05 -16.33
CA VAL A 214 -10.48 -10.93 -17.29
C VAL A 214 -11.61 -11.91 -16.97
N ALA A 215 -11.31 -13.05 -16.32
CA ALA A 215 -12.29 -14.04 -15.91
C ALA A 215 -13.18 -13.59 -14.73
N TYR A 216 -12.84 -12.47 -14.06
CA TYR A 216 -13.52 -11.98 -12.86
C TYR A 216 -14.09 -10.58 -13.10
N PRO A 217 -15.38 -10.46 -13.50
CA PRO A 217 -15.97 -9.18 -13.92
C PRO A 217 -15.92 -8.08 -12.83
N ASN A 218 -15.91 -8.48 -11.55
CA ASN A 218 -15.89 -7.56 -10.43
C ASN A 218 -14.48 -7.32 -9.85
N TYR A 219 -13.43 -7.80 -10.51
CA TYR A 219 -12.04 -7.53 -10.11
C TYR A 219 -11.76 -6.03 -10.05
N GLY A 220 -11.34 -5.54 -8.86
CA GLY A 220 -11.01 -4.13 -8.61
C GLY A 220 -12.19 -3.15 -8.70
N ARG A 221 -13.45 -3.62 -8.74
CA ARG A 221 -14.62 -2.73 -8.89
C ARG A 221 -15.14 -2.15 -7.57
N ALA A 222 -14.85 -2.76 -6.45
CA ALA A 222 -15.32 -2.31 -5.15
C ALA A 222 -14.70 -0.95 -4.78
N LYS A 223 -15.54 -0.02 -4.34
CA LYS A 223 -15.09 1.31 -3.86
C LYS A 223 -14.69 1.28 -2.39
N GLN A 224 -15.13 0.25 -1.67
CA GLN A 224 -14.81 -0.05 -0.28
C GLN A 224 -14.77 -1.57 -0.14
N GLY A 225 -13.82 -2.08 0.65
CA GLY A 225 -13.67 -3.51 0.89
C GLY A 225 -12.60 -3.80 1.93
N TYR A 226 -12.34 -5.08 2.10
CA TYR A 226 -11.41 -5.58 3.10
C TYR A 226 -9.96 -5.38 2.64
N ILE A 227 -9.07 -5.21 3.63
CA ILE A 227 -7.64 -5.39 3.46
C ILE A 227 -7.34 -6.83 3.86
N ALA A 228 -6.59 -7.57 3.03
CA ALA A 228 -6.23 -8.93 3.36
C ALA A 228 -4.74 -9.20 3.22
N ILE A 229 -4.28 -10.21 3.91
CA ILE A 229 -2.91 -10.72 3.88
C ILE A 229 -2.96 -12.15 3.41
N GLN A 230 -2.26 -12.44 2.32
CA GLN A 230 -2.19 -13.76 1.75
C GLN A 230 -1.42 -14.72 2.65
N GLY A 231 -1.99 -15.90 2.87
CA GLY A 231 -1.42 -16.94 3.68
C GLY A 231 -1.09 -18.23 2.94
N ASP A 232 -1.67 -18.46 1.76
CA ASP A 232 -1.73 -19.74 1.07
C ASP A 232 -0.42 -20.18 0.38
N HIS A 233 0.63 -19.37 0.39
CA HIS A 233 1.95 -19.75 -0.12
C HIS A 233 2.84 -20.39 0.96
N ASP A 234 3.75 -21.23 0.52
CA ASP A 234 4.81 -21.79 1.37
C ASP A 234 5.80 -20.70 1.84
N GLY A 235 6.62 -21.07 2.83
CA GLY A 235 7.60 -20.18 3.42
C GLY A 235 7.06 -19.33 4.56
N ALA A 236 7.98 -18.65 5.23
CA ALA A 236 7.65 -17.81 6.36
C ALA A 236 7.38 -16.36 5.92
N LEU A 237 6.31 -15.78 6.46
CA LEU A 237 6.01 -14.36 6.41
C LEU A 237 5.96 -13.80 7.83
N SER A 238 6.58 -12.66 8.03
CA SER A 238 6.51 -11.86 9.27
C SER A 238 6.03 -10.46 8.94
N ILE A 239 5.00 -9.98 9.66
CA ILE A 239 4.44 -8.64 9.49
C ILE A 239 4.34 -7.95 10.84
N ARG A 240 4.65 -6.65 10.90
CA ARG A 240 4.52 -5.81 12.09
C ARG A 240 4.15 -4.38 11.72
N ASN A 241 3.83 -3.56 12.73
CA ASN A 241 3.57 -2.14 12.56
C ASN A 241 2.44 -1.82 11.57
N VAL A 242 1.42 -2.72 11.47
CA VAL A 242 0.31 -2.53 10.54
C VAL A 242 -0.58 -1.41 11.07
N ARG A 243 -0.61 -0.30 10.35
CA ARG A 243 -1.40 0.88 10.69
C ARG A 243 -2.08 1.47 9.48
N ILE A 244 -3.25 2.04 9.71
CA ILE A 244 -4.07 2.64 8.66
C ILE A 244 -4.49 4.05 9.04
N ARG A 245 -4.64 4.89 8.02
CA ARG A 245 -5.25 6.22 8.11
C ARG A 245 -6.27 6.37 6.99
N GLU A 246 -7.52 6.64 7.34
CA GLU A 246 -8.54 6.94 6.33
C GLU A 246 -8.35 8.35 5.78
N ILE A 247 -8.52 8.51 4.46
CA ILE A 247 -8.47 9.78 3.74
C ILE A 247 -9.91 10.25 3.57
N LYS A 248 -10.19 11.48 4.03
CA LYS A 248 -11.50 12.12 3.93
C LYS A 248 -11.64 12.87 2.60
#